data_2879e57b9c35db9bea23b432ea3d6493
#
_entry.id   2879e57b9c35db9bea23b432ea3d6493
#
_cell.length_a   1.000
_cell.length_b   1.000
_cell.length_c   1.000
_cell.angle_alpha   90.00
_cell.angle_beta   90.00
_cell.angle_gamma   90.00
#
_symmetry.space_group_name_H-M   'P 1'
#
loop_
_entity.id
_entity.type
_entity.pdbx_description
1 polymer ?
#
loop_
_entity_poly.entity_id
_entity_poly.type
_entity_poly.pdbx_seq_one_letter_code
_entity_poly.pdbx_strand_id
1 'polypeptide(L)'
;VDRRERGRRVEECVAVLRGAFSGRPFAWRDREILVTPPPATRGGPRILVGGKTAASARRAARLRCAYSPAVGDHAVISAYYAEAEAIGFAEADVFGCGSFDAYRERHPATAPVAPGFVMIARDPDATWARVGPLAVADATTYAAWQETGVVSDTAAPGASTWPELRASGRFAIVTPDECLALAARDGSLMLHPLMGGLDPGLAWESLRLFEREVLPRLERR
;
A
#
# COMPACT_ATOMS: atom_id res chain seq x y z
N VAL A 1 4.28 -21.76 -7.19
CA VAL A 1 5.20 -21.09 -8.14
C VAL A 1 6.56 -21.03 -7.50
N ASP A 2 7.59 -21.52 -8.20
CA ASP A 2 8.96 -21.39 -7.75
C ASP A 2 9.28 -19.89 -7.53
N ARG A 3 9.96 -19.59 -6.42
CA ARG A 3 10.34 -18.22 -6.06
C ARG A 3 11.18 -17.55 -7.16
N ARG A 4 12.00 -18.34 -7.86
CA ARG A 4 12.86 -17.87 -8.98
C ARG A 4 12.05 -17.45 -10.21
N GLU A 5 10.86 -18.02 -10.41
CA GLU A 5 9.98 -17.68 -11.54
C GLU A 5 9.07 -16.50 -11.30
N ARG A 6 8.88 -16.07 -10.04
CA ARG A 6 7.94 -14.99 -9.70
C ARG A 6 8.21 -13.72 -10.48
N GLY A 7 9.48 -13.35 -10.62
CA GLY A 7 9.88 -12.17 -11.37
C GLY A 7 9.45 -12.22 -12.84
N ARG A 8 9.75 -13.30 -13.54
CA ARG A 8 9.35 -13.52 -14.94
C ARG A 8 7.83 -13.52 -15.10
N ARG A 9 7.10 -14.11 -14.16
CA ARG A 9 5.62 -14.08 -14.19
C ARG A 9 5.05 -12.66 -14.02
N VAL A 10 5.66 -11.82 -13.19
CA VAL A 10 5.26 -10.40 -13.09
C VAL A 10 5.47 -9.70 -14.42
N GLU A 11 6.60 -9.93 -15.09
CA GLU A 11 6.90 -9.36 -16.41
C GLU A 11 5.87 -9.81 -17.46
N GLU A 12 5.56 -11.11 -17.51
CA GLU A 12 4.51 -11.67 -18.36
C GLU A 12 3.13 -11.04 -18.06
N CYS A 13 2.74 -10.93 -16.78
CA CYS A 13 1.48 -10.33 -16.39
C CYS A 13 1.37 -8.86 -16.83
N VAL A 14 2.42 -8.06 -16.67
CA VAL A 14 2.41 -6.66 -17.11
C VAL A 14 2.27 -6.57 -18.63
N ALA A 15 2.93 -7.42 -19.38
CA ALA A 15 2.82 -7.47 -20.85
C ALA A 15 1.38 -7.81 -21.28
N VAL A 16 0.77 -8.84 -20.65
CA VAL A 16 -0.62 -9.24 -20.91
C VAL A 16 -1.61 -8.13 -20.55
N LEU A 17 -1.44 -7.46 -19.41
CA LEU A 17 -2.29 -6.33 -19.03
C LEU A 17 -2.22 -5.19 -20.02
N ARG A 18 -1.03 -4.85 -20.51
CA ARG A 18 -0.87 -3.82 -21.55
C ARG A 18 -1.52 -4.22 -22.87
N GLY A 19 -1.40 -5.48 -23.27
CA GLY A 19 -2.12 -6.04 -24.41
C GLY A 19 -3.64 -5.88 -24.23
N ALA A 20 -4.17 -6.27 -23.09
CA ALA A 20 -5.59 -6.15 -22.76
C ALA A 20 -6.07 -4.69 -22.77
N PHE A 21 -5.27 -3.76 -22.23
CA PHE A 21 -5.63 -2.34 -22.19
C PHE A 21 -5.52 -1.63 -23.55
N SER A 22 -4.85 -2.24 -24.53
CA SER A 22 -4.72 -1.67 -25.88
C SER A 22 -6.05 -1.60 -26.63
N GLY A 23 -7.06 -2.40 -26.27
CA GLY A 23 -8.30 -2.58 -27.00
C GLY A 23 -8.13 -3.23 -28.38
N ARG A 24 -7.00 -3.84 -28.65
CA ARG A 24 -6.65 -4.52 -29.89
C ARG A 24 -6.38 -6.00 -29.63
N PRO A 25 -6.58 -6.89 -30.61
CA PRO A 25 -6.15 -8.27 -30.49
C PRO A 25 -4.63 -8.36 -30.18
N PHE A 26 -4.25 -9.27 -29.28
CA PHE A 26 -2.86 -9.57 -28.97
C PHE A 26 -2.68 -11.07 -28.74
N ALA A 27 -1.49 -11.57 -29.04
CA ALA A 27 -1.16 -12.96 -28.82
C ALA A 27 -0.75 -13.19 -27.35
N TRP A 28 -1.31 -14.24 -26.73
CA TRP A 28 -0.86 -14.75 -25.45
C TRP A 28 -0.87 -16.26 -25.46
N ARG A 29 0.32 -16.86 -25.29
CA ARG A 29 0.56 -18.27 -25.50
C ARG A 29 0.16 -18.67 -26.92
N ASP A 30 -0.72 -19.66 -27.08
CA ASP A 30 -1.23 -20.20 -28.34
C ASP A 30 -2.59 -19.58 -28.78
N ARG A 31 -2.98 -18.47 -28.17
CA ARG A 31 -4.29 -17.83 -28.39
C ARG A 31 -4.16 -16.37 -28.79
N GLU A 32 -5.08 -15.93 -29.61
CA GLU A 32 -5.37 -14.51 -29.81
C GLU A 32 -6.43 -14.07 -28.80
N ILE A 33 -6.15 -13.00 -28.09
CA ILE A 33 -7.00 -12.44 -27.03
C ILE A 33 -7.44 -11.03 -27.43
N LEU A 34 -8.73 -10.76 -27.29
CA LEU A 34 -9.31 -9.41 -27.36
C LEU A 34 -10.10 -9.16 -26.08
N VAL A 35 -9.77 -8.07 -25.38
CA VAL A 35 -10.50 -7.66 -24.17
C VAL A 35 -11.42 -6.47 -24.50
N THR A 36 -12.70 -6.63 -24.22
CA THR A 36 -13.74 -5.61 -24.46
C THR A 36 -14.65 -5.45 -23.25
N PRO A 37 -15.10 -4.23 -22.95
CA PRO A 37 -14.71 -2.97 -23.57
C PRO A 37 -13.27 -2.58 -23.21
N PRO A 38 -12.57 -1.79 -24.03
CA PRO A 38 -11.28 -1.24 -23.69
C PRO A 38 -11.42 -0.23 -22.53
N PRO A 39 -10.36 0.05 -21.76
CA PRO A 39 -10.40 1.08 -20.73
C PRO A 39 -10.77 2.45 -21.30
N ALA A 40 -11.55 3.24 -20.53
CA ALA A 40 -11.89 4.61 -20.91
C ALA A 40 -10.65 5.51 -21.00
N THR A 41 -9.65 5.28 -20.16
CA THR A 41 -8.36 5.98 -20.22
C THR A 41 -7.48 5.36 -21.28
N ARG A 42 -6.97 6.18 -22.20
CA ARG A 42 -6.05 5.73 -23.25
C ARG A 42 -4.81 5.09 -22.62
N GLY A 43 -4.49 3.85 -23.02
CA GLY A 43 -3.38 3.09 -22.48
C GLY A 43 -3.68 2.32 -21.20
N GLY A 44 -4.92 2.45 -20.68
CA GLY A 44 -5.39 1.76 -19.49
C GLY A 44 -5.03 2.43 -18.17
N PRO A 45 -5.43 1.81 -17.06
CA PRO A 45 -5.08 2.30 -15.73
C PRO A 45 -3.59 2.15 -15.47
N ARG A 46 -3.09 2.97 -14.56
CA ARG A 46 -1.70 2.91 -14.12
C ARG A 46 -1.41 1.57 -13.43
N ILE A 47 -0.34 0.92 -13.83
CA ILE A 47 0.10 -0.35 -13.24
C ILE A 47 1.12 -0.05 -12.13
N LEU A 48 0.86 -0.58 -10.93
CA LEU A 48 1.78 -0.56 -9.81
C LEU A 48 2.33 -1.97 -9.59
N VAL A 49 3.65 -2.08 -9.49
CA VAL A 49 4.33 -3.33 -9.15
C VAL A 49 4.75 -3.30 -7.69
N GLY A 50 4.21 -4.22 -6.90
CA GLY A 50 4.54 -4.35 -5.49
C GLY A 50 5.83 -5.13 -5.24
N GLY A 51 6.51 -4.83 -4.12
CA GLY A 51 7.66 -5.62 -3.69
C GLY A 51 8.43 -5.02 -2.52
N LYS A 52 9.37 -5.81 -1.98
CA LYS A 52 10.17 -5.44 -0.80
C LYS A 52 11.69 -5.51 -1.02
N THR A 53 12.14 -5.69 -2.27
CA THR A 53 13.57 -5.88 -2.58
C THR A 53 14.01 -4.95 -3.70
N ALA A 54 15.30 -4.59 -3.72
CA ALA A 54 15.88 -3.82 -4.80
C ALA A 54 15.69 -4.50 -6.18
N ALA A 55 15.65 -5.83 -6.23
CA ALA A 55 15.36 -6.58 -7.46
C ALA A 55 13.92 -6.34 -7.96
N SER A 56 12.92 -6.30 -7.06
CA SER A 56 11.53 -5.96 -7.43
C SER A 56 11.39 -4.50 -7.84
N ALA A 57 12.08 -3.60 -7.15
CA ALA A 57 12.12 -2.17 -7.44
C ALA A 57 12.68 -1.89 -8.84
N ARG A 58 13.87 -2.41 -9.16
CA ARG A 58 14.46 -2.30 -10.50
C ARG A 58 13.59 -2.92 -11.59
N ARG A 59 12.92 -4.05 -11.29
CA ARG A 59 11.97 -4.67 -12.24
C ARG A 59 10.79 -3.75 -12.53
N ALA A 60 10.20 -3.13 -11.51
CA ALA A 60 9.13 -2.15 -11.70
C ALA A 60 9.55 -1.01 -12.63
N ALA A 61 10.74 -0.44 -12.42
CA ALA A 61 11.30 0.61 -13.27
C ALA A 61 11.49 0.11 -14.72
N ARG A 62 12.15 -1.05 -14.92
CA ARG A 62 12.34 -1.63 -16.26
C ARG A 62 11.04 -1.89 -17.00
N LEU A 63 10.01 -2.26 -16.27
CA LEU A 63 8.66 -2.42 -16.81
C LEU A 63 7.94 -1.08 -17.04
N ARG A 64 8.56 0.07 -16.72
CA ARG A 64 7.90 1.38 -16.75
C ARG A 64 6.58 1.38 -16.00
N CYS A 65 6.58 0.81 -14.80
CA CYS A 65 5.46 0.77 -13.87
C CYS A 65 5.79 1.60 -12.63
N ALA A 66 4.77 2.16 -11.98
CA ALA A 66 4.93 2.72 -10.65
C ALA A 66 5.35 1.61 -9.65
N TYR A 67 6.03 1.98 -8.59
CA TYR A 67 6.45 1.03 -7.56
C TYR A 67 5.67 1.23 -6.26
N SER A 68 5.17 0.14 -5.70
CA SER A 68 4.52 0.12 -4.40
C SER A 68 5.38 -0.70 -3.44
N PRO A 69 6.26 -0.05 -2.66
CA PRO A 69 7.09 -0.76 -1.70
C PRO A 69 6.24 -1.35 -0.57
N ALA A 70 6.51 -2.60 -0.21
CA ALA A 70 5.89 -3.24 0.97
C ALA A 70 6.54 -2.79 2.29
N VAL A 71 7.65 -2.07 2.22
CA VAL A 71 8.39 -1.49 3.35
C VAL A 71 8.98 -0.15 2.91
N GLY A 72 9.01 0.83 3.81
CA GLY A 72 9.57 2.16 3.56
C GLY A 72 11.10 2.20 3.52
N ASP A 73 11.76 1.16 3.02
CA ASP A 73 13.23 1.07 2.91
C ASP A 73 13.75 2.01 1.81
N HIS A 74 14.42 3.06 2.21
CA HIS A 74 15.02 4.06 1.32
C HIS A 74 16.01 3.46 0.32
N ALA A 75 16.77 2.41 0.68
CA ALA A 75 17.69 1.76 -0.24
C ALA A 75 16.95 1.04 -1.37
N VAL A 76 15.81 0.41 -1.06
CA VAL A 76 14.96 -0.23 -2.06
C VAL A 76 14.33 0.81 -3.00
N ILE A 77 13.84 1.90 -2.44
CA ILE A 77 13.19 2.99 -3.21
C ILE A 77 14.22 3.74 -4.07
N SER A 78 15.41 4.01 -3.53
CA SER A 78 16.53 4.58 -4.30
C SER A 78 16.89 3.70 -5.50
N ALA A 79 16.90 2.37 -5.33
CA ALA A 79 17.19 1.45 -6.44
C ALA A 79 16.12 1.51 -7.56
N TYR A 80 14.87 1.84 -7.25
CA TYR A 80 13.82 2.06 -8.24
C TYR A 80 14.09 3.30 -9.07
N TYR A 81 14.35 4.45 -8.43
CA TYR A 81 14.58 5.71 -9.12
C TYR A 81 15.89 5.71 -9.92
N ALA A 82 16.96 5.12 -9.39
CA ALA A 82 18.21 4.98 -10.11
C ALA A 82 18.07 4.15 -11.40
N GLU A 83 17.31 3.05 -11.34
CA GLU A 83 17.02 2.25 -12.54
C GLU A 83 16.13 3.02 -13.53
N ALA A 84 15.12 3.75 -13.03
CA ALA A 84 14.22 4.56 -13.85
C ALA A 84 15.00 5.66 -14.60
N GLU A 85 15.91 6.34 -13.92
CA GLU A 85 16.82 7.33 -14.51
C GLU A 85 17.71 6.72 -15.59
N ALA A 86 18.33 5.57 -15.29
CA ALA A 86 19.22 4.88 -16.22
C ALA A 86 18.54 4.47 -17.53
N ILE A 87 17.22 4.22 -17.52
CA ILE A 87 16.45 3.84 -18.72
C ILE A 87 15.59 4.98 -19.29
N GLY A 88 15.71 6.21 -18.79
CA GLY A 88 14.92 7.36 -19.22
C GLY A 88 13.41 7.17 -18.98
N PHE A 89 13.00 6.67 -17.82
CA PHE A 89 11.59 6.53 -17.42
C PHE A 89 11.16 7.75 -16.59
N ALA A 90 10.65 8.79 -17.26
CA ALA A 90 10.31 10.06 -16.61
C ALA A 90 9.06 10.01 -15.71
N GLU A 91 8.11 9.07 -15.95
CA GLU A 91 6.91 8.92 -15.14
C GLU A 91 7.12 8.00 -13.92
N ALA A 92 8.38 7.80 -13.50
CA ALA A 92 8.70 7.01 -12.31
C ALA A 92 8.02 7.60 -11.08
N ASP A 93 7.40 6.72 -10.27
CA ASP A 93 6.64 7.16 -9.11
C ASP A 93 6.53 6.12 -8.01
N VAL A 94 6.66 6.61 -6.78
CA VAL A 94 6.37 5.89 -5.54
C VAL A 94 5.44 6.77 -4.71
N PHE A 95 4.20 6.35 -4.52
CA PHE A 95 3.20 7.06 -3.72
C PHE A 95 2.99 8.54 -4.08
N GLY A 96 3.02 8.88 -5.38
CA GLY A 96 2.88 10.26 -5.85
C GLY A 96 4.15 11.11 -5.75
N CYS A 97 5.29 10.50 -5.45
CA CYS A 97 6.59 11.15 -5.43
C CYS A 97 7.32 10.85 -6.75
N GLY A 98 7.45 11.83 -7.62
CA GLY A 98 8.09 11.69 -8.93
C GLY A 98 9.62 11.56 -8.89
N SER A 99 10.26 11.68 -7.73
CA SER A 99 11.70 11.52 -7.52
C SER A 99 12.04 10.94 -6.17
N PHE A 100 13.27 10.42 -6.01
CA PHE A 100 13.75 9.94 -4.72
C PHE A 100 13.91 11.07 -3.69
N ASP A 101 14.30 12.25 -4.12
CA ASP A 101 14.42 13.40 -3.21
C ASP A 101 13.05 13.82 -2.69
N ALA A 102 12.03 13.93 -3.55
CA ALA A 102 10.66 14.21 -3.14
C ALA A 102 10.11 13.10 -2.21
N TYR A 103 10.48 11.84 -2.44
CA TYR A 103 10.12 10.74 -1.54
C TYR A 103 10.78 10.90 -0.17
N ARG A 104 12.08 11.18 -0.12
CA ARG A 104 12.83 11.38 1.14
C ARG A 104 12.32 12.57 1.96
N GLU A 105 11.96 13.64 1.26
CA GLU A 105 11.40 14.83 1.89
C GLU A 105 10.05 14.53 2.56
N ARG A 106 9.18 13.81 1.85
CA ARG A 106 7.85 13.43 2.36
C ARG A 106 7.90 12.31 3.40
N HIS A 107 8.85 11.39 3.28
CA HIS A 107 9.01 10.21 4.13
C HIS A 107 10.44 10.15 4.70
N PRO A 108 10.84 11.07 5.60
CA PRO A 108 12.17 11.04 6.19
C PRO A 108 12.38 9.73 6.99
N ALA A 109 13.59 9.19 6.95
CA ALA A 109 13.93 7.93 7.63
C ALA A 109 13.71 7.96 9.16
N THR A 110 13.67 9.17 9.73
CA THR A 110 13.41 9.43 11.15
C THR A 110 11.93 9.68 11.46
N ALA A 111 11.06 9.71 10.44
CA ALA A 111 9.63 9.91 10.67
C ALA A 111 9.03 8.74 11.45
N PRO A 112 8.02 9.00 12.30
CA PRO A 112 7.22 7.92 12.87
C PRO A 112 6.67 7.02 11.77
N VAL A 113 6.61 5.72 12.02
CA VAL A 113 6.00 4.78 11.08
C VAL A 113 4.54 5.16 10.86
N ALA A 114 4.15 5.33 9.60
CA ALA A 114 2.76 5.57 9.27
C ALA A 114 1.93 4.32 9.62
N PRO A 115 0.72 4.48 10.19
CA PRO A 115 -0.13 3.33 10.47
C PRO A 115 -0.48 2.58 9.19
N GLY A 116 -0.24 1.27 9.16
CA GLY A 116 -0.67 0.39 8.09
C GLY A 116 -2.19 0.17 8.07
N PHE A 117 -2.85 0.45 9.20
CA PHE A 117 -4.30 0.34 9.39
C PHE A 117 -4.82 1.53 10.19
N VAL A 118 -5.82 2.19 9.65
CA VAL A 118 -6.50 3.29 10.33
C VAL A 118 -8.00 2.98 10.44
N MET A 119 -8.53 3.08 11.64
CA MET A 119 -9.94 3.03 11.95
C MET A 119 -10.35 4.31 12.66
N ILE A 120 -11.54 4.83 12.38
CA ILE A 120 -12.02 6.09 12.97
C ILE A 120 -13.14 5.77 13.94
N ALA A 121 -13.05 6.32 15.14
CA ALA A 121 -14.02 6.14 16.20
C ALA A 121 -14.20 7.43 17.01
N ARG A 122 -15.39 7.63 17.60
CA ARG A 122 -15.62 8.74 18.53
C ARG A 122 -14.93 8.52 19.86
N ASP A 123 -14.86 7.28 20.29
CA ASP A 123 -14.16 6.82 21.48
C ASP A 123 -13.14 5.75 21.09
N PRO A 124 -11.88 6.16 20.81
CA PRO A 124 -10.82 5.23 20.47
C PRO A 124 -10.54 4.18 21.56
N ASP A 125 -10.63 4.55 22.83
CA ASP A 125 -10.31 3.65 23.95
C ASP A 125 -11.35 2.53 24.08
N ALA A 126 -12.62 2.87 24.05
CA ALA A 126 -13.70 1.87 24.02
C ALA A 126 -13.64 0.99 22.76
N THR A 127 -13.26 1.58 21.63
CA THR A 127 -13.11 0.84 20.38
C THR A 127 -11.91 -0.11 20.43
N TRP A 128 -10.76 0.31 20.98
CA TRP A 128 -9.60 -0.56 21.19
C TRP A 128 -9.94 -1.76 22.09
N ALA A 129 -10.70 -1.57 23.15
CA ALA A 129 -11.12 -2.66 24.02
C ALA A 129 -11.92 -3.75 23.27
N ARG A 130 -12.71 -3.37 22.26
CA ARG A 130 -13.52 -4.28 21.44
C ARG A 130 -12.74 -4.91 20.29
N VAL A 131 -11.95 -4.12 19.59
CA VAL A 131 -11.28 -4.47 18.32
C VAL A 131 -9.87 -5.01 18.56
N GLY A 132 -9.23 -4.60 19.65
CA GLY A 132 -7.84 -4.92 19.94
C GLY A 132 -7.48 -6.40 19.86
N PRO A 133 -8.26 -7.34 20.40
CA PRO A 133 -7.98 -8.77 20.25
C PRO A 133 -7.93 -9.24 18.79
N LEU A 134 -8.79 -8.71 17.91
CA LEU A 134 -8.81 -9.02 16.48
C LEU A 134 -7.59 -8.41 15.77
N ALA A 135 -7.26 -7.17 16.12
CA ALA A 135 -6.08 -6.49 15.59
C ALA A 135 -4.78 -7.25 15.95
N VAL A 136 -4.67 -7.78 17.17
CA VAL A 136 -3.54 -8.61 17.59
C VAL A 136 -3.47 -9.91 16.79
N ALA A 137 -4.60 -10.59 16.57
CA ALA A 137 -4.66 -11.82 15.78
C ALA A 137 -4.18 -11.55 14.33
N ASP A 138 -4.62 -10.44 13.74
CA ASP A 138 -4.21 -10.01 12.40
C ASP A 138 -2.71 -9.71 12.35
N ALA A 139 -2.21 -8.87 13.26
CA ALA A 139 -0.79 -8.52 13.36
C ALA A 139 0.10 -9.74 13.57
N THR A 140 -0.33 -10.70 14.40
CA THR A 140 0.39 -11.95 14.65
C THR A 140 0.43 -12.83 13.39
N THR A 141 -0.69 -12.91 12.65
CA THR A 141 -0.75 -13.64 11.38
C THR A 141 0.20 -13.03 10.35
N TYR A 142 0.20 -11.70 10.20
CA TYR A 142 1.16 -11.02 9.33
C TYR A 142 2.61 -11.23 9.78
N ALA A 143 2.87 -11.18 11.08
CA ALA A 143 4.21 -11.43 11.62
C ALA A 143 4.70 -12.85 11.32
N ALA A 144 3.83 -13.87 11.41
CA ALA A 144 4.17 -15.25 11.09
C ALA A 144 4.51 -15.47 9.60
N TRP A 145 4.01 -14.62 8.70
CA TRP A 145 4.34 -14.68 7.27
C TRP A 145 5.62 -13.95 6.90
N GLN A 146 6.22 -13.22 7.84
CA GLN A 146 7.47 -12.51 7.57
C GLN A 146 8.65 -13.49 7.50
N GLU A 147 9.50 -13.30 6.52
CA GLU A 147 10.81 -13.94 6.52
C GLU A 147 11.70 -13.28 7.59
N THR A 148 12.54 -14.07 8.25
CA THR A 148 13.48 -13.57 9.25
C THR A 148 14.27 -12.37 8.72
N GLY A 149 14.21 -11.25 9.42
CA GLY A 149 14.96 -10.02 9.10
C GLY A 149 14.24 -9.01 8.21
N VAL A 150 13.02 -9.30 7.72
CA VAL A 150 12.22 -8.33 6.94
C VAL A 150 10.87 -8.10 7.62
N VAL A 151 10.67 -6.91 8.14
CA VAL A 151 9.43 -6.50 8.82
C VAL A 151 8.58 -5.69 7.85
N SER A 152 7.33 -6.11 7.62
CA SER A 152 6.33 -5.31 6.90
C SER A 152 5.85 -4.16 7.78
N ASP A 153 5.48 -3.05 7.17
CA ASP A 153 4.89 -1.90 7.88
C ASP A 153 3.54 -2.27 8.56
N THR A 154 2.90 -3.35 8.12
CA THR A 154 1.67 -3.90 8.71
C THR A 154 1.93 -4.91 9.82
N ALA A 155 3.14 -5.45 9.96
CA ALA A 155 3.49 -6.34 11.05
C ALA A 155 3.95 -5.54 12.27
N ALA A 156 3.53 -5.95 13.45
CA ALA A 156 4.03 -5.45 14.73
C ALA A 156 4.75 -6.58 15.47
N PRO A 157 6.00 -6.91 15.10
CA PRO A 157 6.74 -7.99 15.76
C PRO A 157 6.87 -7.70 17.24
N GLY A 158 6.57 -8.71 18.07
CA GLY A 158 6.65 -8.63 19.51
C GLY A 158 5.41 -8.06 20.22
N ALA A 159 4.42 -7.53 19.49
CA ALA A 159 3.15 -7.15 20.10
C ALA A 159 2.29 -8.40 20.32
N SER A 160 2.13 -8.81 21.55
CA SER A 160 1.29 -9.96 21.97
C SER A 160 -0.05 -9.53 22.60
N THR A 161 -0.15 -8.25 22.91
CA THR A 161 -1.35 -7.63 23.50
C THR A 161 -1.76 -6.40 22.71
N TRP A 162 -3.03 -6.03 22.79
CA TRP A 162 -3.50 -4.84 22.08
C TRP A 162 -2.93 -3.51 22.63
N PRO A 163 -2.59 -3.34 23.92
CA PRO A 163 -1.87 -2.14 24.35
C PRO A 163 -0.48 -2.01 23.73
N GLU A 164 0.25 -3.13 23.58
CA GLU A 164 1.55 -3.14 22.90
C GLU A 164 1.40 -2.83 21.40
N LEU A 165 0.36 -3.40 20.76
CA LEU A 165 0.06 -3.12 19.36
C LEU A 165 -0.28 -1.65 19.14
N ARG A 166 -1.11 -1.06 20.02
CA ARG A 166 -1.43 0.37 20.01
C ARG A 166 -0.17 1.23 20.18
N ALA A 167 0.68 0.88 21.12
CA ALA A 167 1.93 1.59 21.37
C ALA A 167 2.92 1.51 20.19
N SER A 168 2.84 0.48 19.35
CA SER A 168 3.66 0.36 18.13
C SER A 168 3.37 1.42 17.07
N GLY A 169 2.20 2.06 17.11
CA GLY A 169 1.73 3.02 16.10
C GLY A 169 1.38 2.43 14.73
N ARG A 170 1.50 1.11 14.55
CA ARG A 170 1.22 0.45 13.26
C ARG A 170 -0.27 0.25 12.98
N PHE A 171 -1.05 0.20 14.04
CA PHE A 171 -2.50 0.19 14.02
C PHE A 171 -2.97 1.46 14.74
N ALA A 172 -3.88 2.19 14.14
CA ALA A 172 -4.41 3.42 14.71
C ALA A 172 -5.94 3.37 14.74
N ILE A 173 -6.50 3.50 15.93
CA ILE A 173 -7.93 3.82 16.11
C ILE A 173 -7.95 5.24 16.63
N VAL A 174 -8.51 6.16 15.86
CA VAL A 174 -8.35 7.61 16.06
C VAL A 174 -9.69 8.33 15.97
N THR A 175 -9.75 9.50 16.58
CA THR A 175 -10.87 10.43 16.38
C THR A 175 -10.82 11.05 14.96
N PRO A 176 -11.91 11.68 14.49
CA PRO A 176 -11.90 12.43 13.23
C PRO A 176 -10.80 13.49 13.13
N ASP A 177 -10.52 14.22 14.23
CA ASP A 177 -9.48 15.25 14.25
C ASP A 177 -8.08 14.66 14.18
N GLU A 178 -7.81 13.59 14.92
CA GLU A 178 -6.54 12.85 14.84
C GLU A 178 -6.35 12.24 13.45
N CYS A 179 -7.43 11.76 12.81
CA CYS A 179 -7.39 11.25 11.44
C CYS A 179 -6.95 12.33 10.44
N LEU A 180 -7.45 13.56 10.58
CA LEU A 180 -7.02 14.69 9.77
C LEU A 180 -5.55 15.06 10.02
N ALA A 181 -5.09 14.97 11.26
CA ALA A 181 -3.68 15.19 11.59
C ALA A 181 -2.78 14.12 10.97
N LEU A 182 -3.19 12.83 10.98
CA LEU A 182 -2.50 11.74 10.30
C LEU A 182 -2.44 11.96 8.79
N ALA A 183 -3.57 12.33 8.17
CA ALA A 183 -3.63 12.61 6.74
C ALA A 183 -2.70 13.76 6.33
N ALA A 184 -2.61 14.81 7.15
CA ALA A 184 -1.73 15.95 6.90
C ALA A 184 -0.25 15.58 7.07
N ARG A 185 0.09 14.72 8.03
CA ARG A 185 1.44 14.26 8.29
C ARG A 185 1.93 13.29 7.21
N ASP A 186 1.11 12.28 6.87
CA ASP A 186 1.52 11.14 6.07
C ASP A 186 1.17 11.29 4.57
N GLY A 187 0.33 12.28 4.22
CA GLY A 187 -0.12 12.53 2.85
C GLY A 187 -1.08 11.49 2.29
N SER A 188 -1.28 10.38 2.99
CA SER A 188 -2.22 9.31 2.63
C SER A 188 -2.66 8.56 3.88
N LEU A 189 -3.83 7.91 3.79
CA LEU A 189 -4.36 7.04 4.86
C LEU A 189 -4.73 5.68 4.28
N MET A 190 -4.42 4.62 5.01
CA MET A 190 -4.89 3.28 4.73
C MET A 190 -6.04 2.95 5.68
N LEU A 191 -7.29 3.15 5.23
CA LEU A 191 -8.45 2.72 5.99
C LEU A 191 -8.61 1.20 5.86
N HIS A 192 -8.73 0.51 6.99
CA HIS A 192 -8.90 -0.94 7.02
C HIS A 192 -10.17 -1.35 7.81
N PRO A 193 -11.34 -1.25 7.19
CA PRO A 193 -12.63 -1.37 7.88
C PRO A 193 -12.95 -2.78 8.38
N LEU A 194 -12.36 -3.83 7.81
CA LEU A 194 -12.65 -5.24 8.15
C LEU A 194 -11.43 -5.97 8.74
N MET A 195 -10.59 -5.24 9.45
CA MET A 195 -9.39 -5.79 10.10
C MET A 195 -9.71 -7.01 10.98
N GLY A 196 -8.95 -8.10 10.80
CA GLY A 196 -9.04 -9.30 11.65
C GLY A 196 -10.42 -9.96 11.73
N GLY A 197 -11.29 -9.76 10.74
CA GLY A 197 -12.66 -10.30 10.79
C GLY A 197 -13.62 -9.49 11.63
N LEU A 198 -13.39 -8.20 11.75
CA LEU A 198 -14.24 -7.24 12.45
C LEU A 198 -15.71 -7.34 12.01
N ASP A 199 -16.62 -7.13 12.95
CA ASP A 199 -18.05 -7.02 12.65
C ASP A 199 -18.32 -5.93 11.62
N PRO A 200 -19.07 -6.24 10.53
CA PRO A 200 -19.34 -5.27 9.47
C PRO A 200 -20.09 -4.02 9.95
N GLY A 201 -20.88 -4.09 11.00
CA GLY A 201 -21.57 -2.94 11.60
C GLY A 201 -20.56 -1.91 12.11
N LEU A 202 -19.56 -2.35 12.86
CA LEU A 202 -18.47 -1.48 13.35
C LEU A 202 -17.65 -0.90 12.20
N ALA A 203 -17.38 -1.71 11.18
CA ALA A 203 -16.68 -1.26 9.99
C ALA A 203 -17.43 -0.11 9.29
N TRP A 204 -18.74 -0.25 9.12
CA TRP A 204 -19.58 0.78 8.52
C TRP A 204 -19.71 2.03 9.40
N GLU A 205 -19.75 1.88 10.75
CA GLU A 205 -19.73 3.03 11.66
C GLU A 205 -18.47 3.88 11.43
N SER A 206 -17.30 3.25 11.36
CA SER A 206 -16.03 3.91 11.09
C SER A 206 -16.01 4.62 9.73
N LEU A 207 -16.45 3.94 8.66
CA LEU A 207 -16.47 4.53 7.31
C LEU A 207 -17.45 5.69 7.20
N ARG A 208 -18.63 5.59 7.81
CA ARG A 208 -19.61 6.69 7.86
C ARG A 208 -19.11 7.88 8.66
N LEU A 209 -18.34 7.63 9.70
CA LEU A 209 -17.72 8.69 10.48
C LEU A 209 -16.65 9.41 9.64
N PHE A 210 -15.83 8.67 8.91
CA PHE A 210 -14.89 9.23 7.94
C PHE A 210 -15.61 10.10 6.88
N GLU A 211 -16.63 9.55 6.23
CA GLU A 211 -17.41 10.24 5.20
C GLU A 211 -18.00 11.55 5.70
N ARG A 212 -18.55 11.58 6.90
CA ARG A 212 -19.24 12.75 7.43
C ARG A 212 -18.32 13.80 8.03
N GLU A 213 -17.26 13.40 8.72
CA GLU A 213 -16.50 14.30 9.58
C GLU A 213 -15.04 14.51 9.13
N VAL A 214 -14.51 13.64 8.28
CA VAL A 214 -13.12 13.73 7.79
C VAL A 214 -13.08 14.15 6.33
N LEU A 215 -13.74 13.41 5.45
CA LEU A 215 -13.67 13.62 4.00
C LEU A 215 -13.99 15.06 3.56
N PRO A 216 -15.07 15.73 4.04
CA PRO A 216 -15.38 17.10 3.64
C PRO A 216 -14.34 18.14 4.09
N ARG A 217 -13.51 17.79 5.08
CA ARG A 217 -12.45 18.66 5.59
C ARG A 217 -11.11 18.43 4.90
N LEU A 218 -10.91 17.27 4.27
CA LEU A 218 -9.77 16.99 3.38
C LEU A 218 -9.92 17.70 2.04
N GLU A 219 -11.12 17.70 1.46
CA GLU A 219 -11.41 18.34 0.17
C GLU A 219 -11.32 19.86 0.16
N ARG A 220 -11.34 20.50 1.33
CA ARG A 220 -11.25 21.96 1.49
C ARG A 220 -9.82 22.49 1.66
N ARG A 221 -8.83 21.60 1.62
CA ARG A 221 -7.40 21.97 1.76
C ARG A 221 -6.69 21.87 0.41
#